data_d6a286e27edfc0630443c197efade471
#
_entry.id   d6a286e27edfc0630443c197efade471
#
_cell.length_a   1.000
_cell.length_b   1.000
_cell.length_c   1.000
_cell.angle_alpha   90.00
_cell.angle_beta   90.00
_cell.angle_gamma   90.00
#
_symmetry.space_group_name_H-M   'P 1'
#
loop_
_entity.id
_entity.type
_entity.pdbx_description
1 polymer ?
#
loop_
_entity_poly.entity_id
_entity_poly.type
_entity_poly.pdbx_seq_one_letter_code
_entity_poly.pdbx_strand_id
1 'polypeptide(L)' 'MKELIRSNDAVVLSFATSLLNDAGIHCLVADQSMSILEGSLGLLPRRLLVETDRAEEARRLLIDAGLGAELKDADD' A
#
# COMPACT_ATOMS: atom_id res chain seq x y z
N MET A 1 -0.75 -11.97 -2.96
CA MET A 1 -0.60 -10.80 -2.08
C MET A 1 -1.92 -10.06 -1.97
N LYS A 2 -2.08 -9.34 -0.90
CA LYS A 2 -3.32 -8.62 -0.63
C LYS A 2 -3.07 -7.13 -0.63
N GLU A 3 -3.96 -6.37 -1.26
CA GLU A 3 -3.84 -4.93 -1.33
C GLU A 3 -4.32 -4.29 -0.03
N LEU A 4 -3.51 -3.41 0.55
CA LEU A 4 -3.89 -2.70 1.77
C LEU A 4 -4.17 -1.23 1.53
N ILE A 5 -3.36 -0.59 0.69
CA ILE A 5 -3.47 0.85 0.43
C ILE A 5 -3.45 1.09 -1.05
N ARG A 6 -4.26 2.05 -1.48
CA ARG A 6 -4.23 2.54 -2.85
C ARG A 6 -4.13 4.05 -2.77
N SER A 7 -3.01 4.60 -3.19
CA SER A 7 -2.76 6.02 -3.02
C SER A 7 -1.74 6.55 -4.01
N ASN A 8 -1.86 7.81 -4.35
CA ASN A 8 -0.85 8.52 -5.14
C ASN A 8 0.16 9.23 -4.25
N ASP A 9 -0.06 9.23 -2.95
CA ASP A 9 0.80 9.95 -2.03
C ASP A 9 2.03 9.14 -1.71
N ALA A 10 3.15 9.55 -2.27
CA ALA A 10 4.42 8.83 -2.08
C ALA A 10 4.85 8.81 -0.62
N VAL A 11 4.49 9.83 0.14
CA VAL A 11 4.86 9.89 1.55
C VAL A 11 4.12 8.83 2.33
N VAL A 12 2.83 8.67 2.09
CA VAL A 12 2.04 7.64 2.74
C VAL A 12 2.60 6.25 2.44
N LEU A 13 2.90 6.00 1.17
CA LEU A 13 3.41 4.69 0.75
C LEU A 13 4.78 4.41 1.33
N SER A 14 5.64 5.42 1.37
CA SER A 14 6.98 5.29 1.90
C SER A 14 6.94 4.99 3.41
N PHE A 15 6.09 5.72 4.12
CA PHE A 15 5.95 5.53 5.55
C PHE A 15 5.40 4.13 5.86
N ALA A 16 4.36 3.74 5.13
CA ALA A 16 3.76 2.41 5.34
C ALA A 16 4.77 1.31 5.05
N THR A 17 5.51 1.44 3.96
CA THR A 17 6.50 0.45 3.57
C THR A 17 7.57 0.30 4.65
N SER A 18 8.03 1.43 5.19
CA SER A 18 9.02 1.44 6.25
C SER A 18 8.54 0.69 7.47
N LEU A 19 7.31 0.95 7.88
CA LEU A 19 6.73 0.28 9.05
C LEU A 19 6.64 -1.22 8.84
N LEU A 20 6.21 -1.63 7.66
CA LEU A 20 6.06 -3.05 7.37
C LEU A 20 7.41 -3.74 7.31
N ASN A 21 8.39 -3.10 6.70
CA ASN A 21 9.74 -3.66 6.64
C ASN A 21 10.33 -3.83 8.02
N ASP A 22 10.11 -2.86 8.90
CA ASP A 22 10.60 -2.94 10.26
C ASP A 22 9.99 -4.10 11.02
N ALA A 23 8.76 -4.46 10.69
CA ALA A 23 8.07 -5.57 11.31
C ALA A 23 8.37 -6.92 10.64
N GLY A 24 9.19 -6.90 9.60
CA GLY A 24 9.52 -8.13 8.89
C GLY A 24 8.43 -8.62 7.97
N ILE A 25 7.53 -7.74 7.56
CA ILE A 25 6.43 -8.10 6.68
C ILE A 25 6.79 -7.74 5.25
N HIS A 26 6.77 -8.73 4.37
CA HIS A 26 7.03 -8.49 2.96
C HIS A 26 5.95 -7.66 2.33
N CYS A 27 6.34 -6.62 1.63
CA CYS A 27 5.38 -5.77 0.94
C CYS A 27 5.93 -5.36 -0.42
N LEU A 28 5.03 -4.93 -1.28
CA LEU A 28 5.37 -4.54 -2.63
C LEU A 28 4.51 -3.35 -3.02
N VAL A 29 5.14 -2.32 -3.57
CA VAL A 29 4.38 -1.19 -4.13
C VAL A 29 4.28 -1.44 -5.62
N ALA A 30 3.06 -1.68 -6.07
CA ALA A 30 2.79 -1.89 -7.49
C ALA A 30 2.26 -0.59 -8.07
N ASP A 31 2.89 -0.09 -9.11
CA ASP A 31 2.39 1.11 -9.75
C ASP A 31 2.02 0.79 -11.18
N GLN A 32 1.35 1.74 -11.81
CA GLN A 32 0.85 1.58 -13.16
C GLN A 32 1.71 2.35 -14.14
N SER A 33 3.02 2.20 -13.99
CA SER A 33 3.95 2.97 -14.79
C SER A 33 3.73 2.78 -16.29
N MET A 34 3.27 1.61 -16.68
CA MET A 34 3.00 1.35 -18.08
C MET A 34 1.90 2.24 -18.64
N SER A 35 1.00 2.67 -17.79
CA SER A 35 -0.10 3.52 -18.21
C SER A 35 0.35 4.91 -18.60
N ILE A 36 1.52 5.31 -18.15
CA ILE A 36 2.07 6.61 -18.51
C ILE A 36 2.24 6.71 -20.01
N LEU A 37 2.57 5.59 -20.64
CA LEU A 37 2.76 5.56 -22.07
C LEU A 37 1.48 5.91 -22.83
N GLU A 38 0.36 5.80 -22.17
CA GLU A 38 -0.92 6.12 -22.79
C GLU A 38 -1.39 7.51 -22.44
N GLY A 39 -0.53 8.30 -21.81
CA GLY A 39 -0.88 9.66 -21.47
C GLY A 39 -1.63 9.81 -20.15
N SER A 40 -1.66 8.79 -19.35
CA SER A 40 -2.34 8.86 -18.07
C SER A 40 -1.62 9.75 -17.09
N LEU A 41 -0.35 10.03 -17.34
CA LEU A 41 0.42 11.03 -16.61
C LEU A 41 0.47 10.81 -15.11
N GLY A 42 0.53 9.58 -14.70
CA GLY A 42 0.70 9.27 -13.31
C GLY A 42 -0.52 9.50 -12.44
N LEU A 43 -1.67 9.61 -13.05
CA LEU A 43 -2.90 9.80 -12.30
C LEU A 43 -3.41 8.51 -11.66
N LEU A 44 -2.87 7.38 -12.09
CA LEU A 44 -3.31 6.11 -11.52
C LEU A 44 -2.61 5.87 -10.19
N PRO A 45 -3.37 5.47 -9.19
CA PRO A 45 -2.80 5.27 -7.86
C PRO A 45 -1.87 4.06 -7.81
N ARG A 46 -0.89 4.13 -6.95
CA ARG A 46 -0.06 3.00 -6.62
C ARG A 46 -0.77 2.14 -5.58
N ARG A 47 -0.40 0.88 -5.54
CA ARG A 47 -1.03 -0.05 -4.61
C ARG A 47 0.03 -0.66 -3.72
N LEU A 48 -0.23 -0.69 -2.43
CA LEU A 48 0.64 -1.37 -1.48
C LEU A 48 0.07 -2.75 -1.22
N LEU A 49 0.86 -3.76 -1.53
CA LEU A 49 0.47 -5.14 -1.37
C LEU A 49 1.33 -5.80 -0.30
N VAL A 50 0.73 -6.71 0.46
CA VAL A 50 1.48 -7.48 1.44
C VAL A 50 1.16 -8.95 1.28
N GLU A 51 2.00 -9.81 1.85
CA GLU A 51 1.73 -11.24 1.82
C GLU A 51 0.42 -11.50 2.54
N THR A 52 -0.39 -12.35 1.92
CA THR A 52 -1.75 -12.59 2.39
C THR A 52 -1.79 -13.09 3.82
N ASP A 53 -0.85 -13.94 4.19
CA ASP A 53 -0.82 -14.54 5.52
C ASP A 53 -0.61 -13.52 6.62
N ARG A 54 -0.04 -12.37 6.29
CA ARG A 54 0.26 -11.36 7.29
C ARG A 54 -0.53 -10.08 7.08
N ALA A 55 -1.56 -10.15 6.25
CA ALA A 55 -2.34 -8.96 5.91
C ALA A 55 -3.03 -8.36 7.14
N GLU A 56 -3.58 -9.20 8.03
CA GLU A 56 -4.25 -8.70 9.23
C GLU A 56 -3.27 -8.00 10.15
N GLU A 57 -2.11 -8.59 10.33
CA GLU A 57 -1.07 -8.00 11.16
C GLU A 57 -0.63 -6.67 10.58
N ALA A 58 -0.47 -6.63 9.26
CA ALA A 58 -0.05 -5.41 8.58
C ALA A 58 -1.09 -4.30 8.72
N ARG A 59 -2.37 -4.64 8.56
CA ARG A 59 -3.44 -3.66 8.73
C ARG A 59 -3.41 -3.05 10.12
N ARG A 60 -3.28 -3.90 11.13
CA ARG A 60 -3.27 -3.43 12.51
C ARG A 60 -2.10 -2.50 12.78
N LEU A 61 -0.95 -2.87 12.23
CA LEU A 61 0.24 -2.06 12.38
C LEU A 61 0.04 -0.67 11.78
N LEU A 62 -0.55 -0.61 10.60
CA LEU A 62 -0.77 0.66 9.92
C LEU A 62 -1.83 1.50 10.63
N ILE A 63 -2.86 0.86 11.15
CA ILE A 63 -3.89 1.56 11.92
C ILE A 63 -3.26 2.20 13.16
N ASP A 64 -2.42 1.45 13.87
CA ASP A 64 -1.76 1.96 15.06
C ASP A 64 -0.84 3.14 14.76
N ALA A 65 -0.33 3.19 13.55
CA ALA A 65 0.56 4.27 13.13
C ALA A 65 -0.20 5.49 12.61
N GLY A 66 -1.53 5.44 12.61
CA GLY A 66 -2.33 6.57 12.17
C GLY A 66 -2.69 6.55 10.70
N LEU A 67 -2.45 5.45 10.02
CA LEU A 67 -2.73 5.33 8.59
C LEU A 67 -4.04 4.61 8.31
N GLY A 68 -4.88 4.45 9.32
CA GLY A 68 -6.13 3.72 9.15
C GLY A 68 -7.02 4.27 8.04
N ALA A 69 -7.03 5.59 7.88
CA ALA A 69 -7.88 6.22 6.88
C ALA A 69 -7.41 5.93 5.45
N GLU A 70 -6.16 5.51 5.31
CA GLU A 70 -5.60 5.21 3.98
C GLU A 70 -5.86 3.77 3.56
N LEU A 71 -6.29 2.94 4.48
CA LEU A 71 -6.47 1.52 4.20
C LEU A 71 -7.73 1.27 3.39
N LYS A 72 -7.62 0.32 2.48
CA LYS A 72 -8.78 -0.16 1.76
C LYS A 72 -9.64 -0.98 2.70
N ASP A 73 -10.95 -0.95 2.47
CA ASP A 73 -11.86 -1.77 3.26
C ASP A 73 -11.54 -3.24 3.07
N ALA A 74 -11.65 -3.98 4.16
CA ALA A 74 -11.32 -5.40 4.12
C ALA A 74 -12.23 -6.19 3.19
N ASP A 75 -13.41 -5.68 2.95
CA ASP A 75 -14.41 -6.36 2.12
C ASP A 75 -14.19 -6.21 0.64
N ASP A 76 -13.30 -5.36 0.24
CA ASP A 76 -13.09 -5.09 -1.19
C ASP A 76 -12.13 -6.06 -1.85
#